data_9bf42ae3e58ea99414ad519f49701605
#
_entry.id   9bf42ae3e58ea99414ad519f49701605
#
_cell.length_a   1.000
_cell.length_b   1.000
_cell.length_c   1.000
_cell.angle_alpha   90.00
_cell.angle_beta   90.00
_cell.angle_gamma   90.00
#
_symmetry.space_group_name_H-M   'P 1'
#
loop_
_entity.id
_entity.type
_entity.pdbx_description
1 polymer ?
#
loop_
_entity_poly.entity_id
_entity_poly.type
_entity_poly.pdbx_seq_one_letter_code
_entity_poly.pdbx_strand_id
1 'polypeptide(L)'
;MTRSRFAGRIVIPAVAVVLGLGGLRTPADRPAEAASPAAPAAASPFPALAGPLNITADEVVVDNSGTGLTARGHVRLTYKAGVATANLLHLRRTERTAELSGNVTLADPQGKAAGDDITVTFTAANQVSRIVMAGNASAETRDYALQADHIMADRTAGRLVADRHVTMFMAPDLILNGDRAVYNQDAHYGVISGHVAASNRAGRILGDWIEFFQQKQQATVHGPVTAEVYGATITSSIAHVDFVKSSAVFTGHTLVTRRQGTLNADRVTIFYNTRRLIAEGATHAHFTDLEGDDH
;
A
#
# COMPACT_ATOMS: atom_id res chain seq x y z
N MET A 1 -7.85 -35.49 -19.32
CA MET A 1 -7.71 -34.08 -19.78
C MET A 1 -8.50 -33.17 -18.83
N THR A 2 -7.87 -32.75 -17.76
CA THR A 2 -8.49 -31.99 -16.67
C THR A 2 -8.11 -30.50 -16.82
N ARG A 3 -9.05 -29.68 -17.25
CA ARG A 3 -8.87 -28.23 -17.36
C ARG A 3 -8.95 -27.62 -15.98
N SER A 4 -7.80 -27.22 -15.44
CA SER A 4 -7.69 -26.37 -14.26
C SER A 4 -8.17 -24.96 -14.60
N ARG A 5 -9.30 -24.54 -14.01
CA ARG A 5 -9.80 -23.17 -14.03
C ARG A 5 -9.09 -22.40 -12.92
N PHE A 6 -8.01 -21.71 -13.25
CA PHE A 6 -7.48 -20.66 -12.40
C PHE A 6 -8.34 -19.41 -12.56
N ALA A 7 -9.35 -19.25 -11.72
CA ALA A 7 -9.98 -17.96 -11.48
C ALA A 7 -9.06 -17.16 -10.55
N GLY A 8 -8.14 -16.39 -11.12
CA GLY A 8 -7.33 -15.42 -10.37
C GLY A 8 -8.22 -14.34 -9.79
N ARG A 9 -8.67 -14.50 -8.57
CA ARG A 9 -9.23 -13.41 -7.77
C ARG A 9 -8.08 -12.43 -7.50
N ILE A 10 -8.12 -11.26 -8.13
CA ILE A 10 -7.32 -10.11 -7.71
C ILE A 10 -7.96 -9.62 -6.41
N VAL A 11 -7.47 -10.14 -5.30
CA VAL A 11 -7.74 -9.56 -3.98
C VAL A 11 -6.73 -8.43 -3.87
N ILE A 12 -7.20 -7.17 -3.82
CA ILE A 12 -6.35 -6.06 -3.38
C ILE A 12 -6.27 -6.21 -1.86
N PRO A 13 -5.14 -6.68 -1.32
CA PRO A 13 -4.97 -6.67 0.11
C PRO A 13 -4.84 -5.21 0.56
N ALA A 14 -5.47 -4.95 1.63
CA ALA A 14 -5.47 -3.64 2.26
C ALA A 14 -4.06 -3.12 2.50
N VAL A 15 -3.84 -1.87 2.17
CA VAL A 15 -2.70 -1.04 2.59
C VAL A 15 -2.62 -0.94 4.13
N ALA A 16 -3.04 -1.92 4.83
CA ALA A 16 -3.26 -1.86 6.26
C ALA A 16 -2.12 -2.43 7.08
N VAL A 17 -0.89 -2.61 6.55
CA VAL A 17 -0.05 -3.49 7.35
C VAL A 17 1.43 -3.15 7.42
N VAL A 18 1.88 -1.99 7.03
CA VAL A 18 3.25 -1.62 7.41
C VAL A 18 3.49 -1.71 8.93
N LEU A 19 2.42 -1.84 9.71
CA LEU A 19 2.51 -1.85 11.16
C LEU A 19 1.53 -2.86 11.80
N GLY A 20 1.32 -3.98 11.14
CA GLY A 20 0.64 -5.15 11.70
C GLY A 20 -0.82 -4.96 12.02
N LEU A 21 -1.62 -4.93 11.04
CA LEU A 21 -3.07 -5.03 11.19
C LEU A 21 -3.52 -6.42 10.74
N GLY A 22 -3.94 -7.15 11.73
CA GLY A 22 -4.26 -8.56 11.70
C GLY A 22 -5.09 -9.02 10.51
N GLY A 23 -4.84 -10.26 10.13
CA GLY A 23 -5.38 -10.98 9.01
C GLY A 23 -6.90 -10.88 8.84
N LEU A 24 -7.29 -10.68 7.59
CA LEU A 24 -8.65 -10.85 7.11
C LEU A 24 -8.98 -12.35 7.10
N ARG A 25 -9.80 -12.78 8.04
CA ARG A 25 -10.55 -14.02 7.92
C ARG A 25 -11.69 -13.80 6.92
N THR A 26 -11.72 -14.61 5.87
CA THR A 26 -12.89 -14.75 5.01
C THR A 26 -14.11 -15.15 5.84
N PRO A 27 -15.29 -14.54 5.65
CA PRO A 27 -16.51 -15.04 6.26
C PRO A 27 -16.95 -16.29 5.50
N ALA A 28 -16.79 -17.45 6.12
CA ALA A 28 -17.54 -18.63 5.80
C ALA A 28 -18.74 -18.71 6.76
N ASP A 29 -19.90 -18.85 6.17
CA ASP A 29 -21.22 -19.13 6.76
C ASP A 29 -21.29 -19.43 8.27
N ARG A 30 -22.03 -18.57 8.99
CA ARG A 30 -22.64 -18.94 10.27
C ARG A 30 -24.03 -18.33 10.44
N PRO A 31 -25.01 -19.11 10.91
CA PRO A 31 -26.34 -18.61 11.22
C PRO A 31 -26.33 -17.74 12.48
N ALA A 32 -27.30 -16.83 12.53
CA ALA A 32 -27.52 -15.90 13.61
C ALA A 32 -27.77 -16.61 14.95
N GLU A 33 -27.04 -16.18 16.01
CA GLU A 33 -27.60 -16.14 17.37
C GLU A 33 -26.70 -15.37 18.35
N ALA A 34 -27.36 -14.56 19.18
CA ALA A 34 -26.99 -14.08 20.50
C ALA A 34 -25.95 -12.97 20.67
N ALA A 35 -26.35 -11.96 21.44
CA ALA A 35 -25.64 -10.80 21.93
C ALA A 35 -24.18 -11.06 22.30
N SER A 36 -23.28 -10.35 21.62
CA SER A 36 -21.83 -10.46 21.82
C SER A 36 -21.35 -9.44 22.86
N PRO A 37 -20.49 -9.84 23.80
CA PRO A 37 -19.70 -8.89 24.57
C PRO A 37 -18.68 -8.18 23.66
N ALA A 38 -18.33 -6.95 24.04
CA ALA A 38 -17.42 -6.06 23.32
C ALA A 38 -16.23 -6.80 22.68
N ALA A 39 -16.04 -6.61 21.39
CA ALA A 39 -14.93 -7.18 20.65
C ALA A 39 -13.61 -6.73 21.28
N PRO A 40 -12.64 -7.63 21.51
CA PRO A 40 -11.33 -7.23 21.99
C PRO A 40 -10.67 -6.34 20.93
N ALA A 41 -10.16 -5.20 21.38
CA ALA A 41 -9.40 -4.27 20.56
C ALA A 41 -8.36 -5.06 19.76
N ALA A 42 -8.33 -4.86 18.45
CA ALA A 42 -7.42 -5.55 17.55
C ALA A 42 -5.98 -5.45 18.08
N ALA A 43 -5.36 -6.59 18.31
CA ALA A 43 -4.04 -6.67 18.88
C ALA A 43 -3.05 -5.90 18.00
N SER A 44 -2.38 -4.91 18.58
CA SER A 44 -1.32 -4.15 17.94
C SER A 44 -0.16 -5.08 17.59
N PRO A 45 0.35 -5.10 16.36
CA PRO A 45 1.46 -5.97 15.95
C PRO A 45 2.81 -5.55 16.52
N PHE A 46 2.93 -4.31 16.97
CA PHE A 46 4.02 -3.94 17.85
C PHE A 46 3.51 -4.02 19.29
N PRO A 47 3.90 -5.08 20.02
CA PRO A 47 3.46 -5.22 21.40
C PRO A 47 3.92 -4.00 22.20
N ALA A 48 3.15 -3.66 23.23
CA ALA A 48 3.64 -2.79 24.28
C ALA A 48 5.07 -3.24 24.66
N LEU A 49 5.98 -2.31 24.90
CA LEU A 49 7.29 -2.61 25.49
C LEU A 49 7.14 -3.14 26.93
N ALA A 50 6.14 -3.98 27.17
CA ALA A 50 5.90 -4.71 28.39
C ALA A 50 6.60 -6.06 28.28
N GLY A 51 7.88 -6.10 28.66
CA GLY A 51 8.71 -7.29 28.62
C GLY A 51 10.19 -6.92 28.65
N PRO A 52 11.09 -7.87 28.88
CA PRO A 52 12.52 -7.59 28.87
C PRO A 52 12.95 -7.15 27.46
N LEU A 53 13.52 -5.95 27.39
CA LEU A 53 14.23 -5.43 26.24
C LEU A 53 15.71 -5.78 26.40
N ASN A 54 16.25 -6.57 25.49
CA ASN A 54 17.67 -6.87 25.45
C ASN A 54 18.34 -5.95 24.42
N ILE A 55 19.39 -5.26 24.87
CA ILE A 55 20.21 -4.39 24.03
C ILE A 55 21.63 -4.93 24.04
N THR A 56 22.20 -5.15 22.86
CA THR A 56 23.62 -5.40 22.66
C THR A 56 24.19 -4.33 21.76
N ALA A 57 25.37 -3.81 22.11
CA ALA A 57 26.08 -2.79 21.35
C ALA A 57 27.56 -2.82 21.73
N ASP A 58 28.41 -2.10 21.01
CA ASP A 58 29.83 -1.97 21.38
C ASP A 58 29.99 -1.08 22.63
N GLU A 59 29.12 -0.07 22.78
CA GLU A 59 29.07 0.83 23.92
C GLU A 59 27.64 1.09 24.35
N VAL A 60 27.35 1.05 25.65
CA VAL A 60 26.06 1.45 26.22
C VAL A 60 26.30 2.43 27.36
N VAL A 61 25.72 3.61 27.26
CA VAL A 61 25.77 4.66 28.27
C VAL A 61 24.36 4.90 28.80
N VAL A 62 24.20 4.83 30.11
CA VAL A 62 22.95 5.18 30.80
C VAL A 62 23.20 6.48 31.55
N ASP A 63 22.31 7.46 31.41
CA ASP A 63 22.44 8.72 32.14
C ASP A 63 22.27 8.51 33.67
N ASN A 64 22.80 9.43 34.45
CA ASN A 64 22.74 9.34 35.92
C ASN A 64 21.31 9.40 36.48
N SER A 65 20.36 9.89 35.72
CA SER A 65 18.94 9.94 36.09
C SER A 65 18.19 8.63 35.77
N GLY A 66 18.81 7.74 34.98
CA GLY A 66 18.18 6.51 34.47
C GLY A 66 17.04 6.78 33.49
N THR A 67 16.92 8.01 32.98
CA THR A 67 15.85 8.41 32.05
C THR A 67 16.26 8.30 30.58
N GLY A 68 17.56 8.27 30.30
CA GLY A 68 18.13 8.14 28.98
C GLY A 68 19.13 6.98 28.86
N LEU A 69 19.15 6.37 27.68
CA LEU A 69 20.13 5.38 27.29
C LEU A 69 20.60 5.66 25.88
N THR A 70 21.92 5.62 25.70
CA THR A 70 22.56 5.69 24.38
C THR A 70 23.33 4.40 24.16
N ALA A 71 23.11 3.72 23.04
CA ALA A 71 23.89 2.58 22.61
C ALA A 71 24.54 2.88 21.25
N ARG A 72 25.80 2.53 21.08
CA ARG A 72 26.61 2.82 19.89
C ARG A 72 27.33 1.58 19.39
N GLY A 73 27.47 1.47 18.08
CA GLY A 73 28.18 0.40 17.38
C GLY A 73 27.45 -0.93 17.44
N HIS A 74 27.13 -1.49 16.26
CA HIS A 74 26.46 -2.78 16.09
C HIS A 74 25.25 -3.00 17.01
N VAL A 75 24.45 -1.93 17.19
CA VAL A 75 23.29 -1.96 18.09
C VAL A 75 22.30 -3.01 17.61
N ARG A 76 21.92 -3.90 18.53
CA ARG A 76 20.87 -4.89 18.31
C ARG A 76 19.92 -4.88 19.50
N LEU A 77 18.64 -4.60 19.21
CA LEU A 77 17.57 -4.73 20.19
C LEU A 77 16.78 -5.99 19.89
N THR A 78 16.47 -6.74 20.92
CA THR A 78 15.54 -7.86 20.82
C THR A 78 14.43 -7.71 21.86
N TYR A 79 13.19 -7.84 21.42
CA TYR A 79 12.06 -7.85 22.33
C TYR A 79 10.99 -8.80 21.76
N LYS A 80 10.46 -9.70 22.58
CA LYS A 80 9.54 -10.77 22.12
C LYS A 80 10.10 -11.45 20.86
N ALA A 81 9.35 -11.41 19.74
CA ALA A 81 9.76 -11.98 18.47
C ALA A 81 10.38 -10.95 17.49
N GLY A 82 10.52 -9.68 17.92
CA GLY A 82 11.05 -8.61 17.09
C GLY A 82 12.53 -8.37 17.31
N VAL A 83 13.21 -7.94 16.24
CA VAL A 83 14.62 -7.54 16.23
C VAL A 83 14.75 -6.20 15.54
N ALA A 84 15.50 -5.28 16.17
CA ALA A 84 15.95 -4.05 15.53
C ALA A 84 17.47 -4.00 15.49
N THR A 85 18.05 -3.46 14.41
CA THR A 85 19.49 -3.19 14.29
C THR A 85 19.72 -1.75 13.89
N ALA A 86 20.79 -1.14 14.34
CA ALA A 86 21.19 0.22 14.01
C ALA A 86 22.69 0.44 14.35
N ASN A 87 23.25 1.58 13.97
CA ASN A 87 24.56 2.00 14.43
C ASN A 87 24.48 2.79 15.75
N LEU A 88 23.35 3.46 15.97
CA LEU A 88 23.11 4.30 17.14
C LEU A 88 21.66 4.14 17.62
N LEU A 89 21.47 4.09 18.92
CA LEU A 89 20.17 4.16 19.58
C LEU A 89 20.22 5.23 20.66
N HIS A 90 19.24 6.12 20.64
CA HIS A 90 18.90 6.99 21.76
C HIS A 90 17.51 6.64 22.28
N LEU A 91 17.44 6.18 23.53
CA LEU A 91 16.18 5.91 24.22
C LEU A 91 15.97 7.00 25.27
N ARG A 92 14.86 7.77 25.15
CA ARG A 92 14.48 8.82 26.09
C ARG A 92 13.16 8.45 26.75
N ARG A 93 13.20 8.02 28.00
CA ARG A 93 12.02 7.56 28.73
C ARG A 93 11.04 8.68 29.03
N THR A 94 11.52 9.88 29.38
CA THR A 94 10.68 11.04 29.67
C THR A 94 9.90 11.51 28.46
N GLU A 95 10.51 11.48 27.28
CA GLU A 95 9.90 11.83 26.01
C GLU A 95 9.14 10.66 25.37
N ARG A 96 9.35 9.45 25.91
CA ARG A 96 8.81 8.20 25.37
C ARG A 96 9.18 8.00 23.90
N THR A 97 10.42 8.25 23.56
CA THR A 97 10.96 8.10 22.22
C THR A 97 12.15 7.16 22.17
N ALA A 98 12.25 6.42 21.07
CA ALA A 98 13.43 5.69 20.68
C ALA A 98 13.85 6.15 19.29
N GLU A 99 15.05 6.67 19.15
CA GLU A 99 15.65 7.12 17.91
C GLU A 99 16.76 6.13 17.53
N LEU A 100 16.63 5.52 16.36
CA LEU A 100 17.62 4.62 15.80
C LEU A 100 18.19 5.29 14.55
N SER A 101 19.50 5.26 14.38
CA SER A 101 20.19 5.87 13.26
C SER A 101 21.27 4.96 12.67
N GLY A 102 21.45 5.08 11.37
CA GLY A 102 22.47 4.39 10.58
C GLY A 102 22.11 2.95 10.23
N ASN A 103 21.65 2.75 8.99
CA ASN A 103 21.26 1.44 8.43
C ASN A 103 20.28 0.68 9.33
N VAL A 104 19.21 1.37 9.71
CA VAL A 104 18.23 0.81 10.63
C VAL A 104 17.40 -0.25 9.95
N THR A 105 17.27 -1.41 10.63
CA THR A 105 16.32 -2.44 10.23
C THR A 105 15.45 -2.85 11.41
N LEU A 106 14.18 -3.07 11.14
CA LEU A 106 13.22 -3.64 12.08
C LEU A 106 12.64 -4.90 11.42
N ALA A 107 12.58 -5.98 12.15
CA ALA A 107 11.98 -7.22 11.65
C ALA A 107 11.18 -7.91 12.76
N ASP A 108 9.99 -8.39 12.40
CA ASP A 108 9.15 -9.24 13.24
C ASP A 108 8.46 -10.31 12.36
N PRO A 109 7.69 -11.24 12.92
CA PRO A 109 6.98 -12.26 12.14
C PRO A 109 5.96 -11.70 11.13
N GLN A 110 5.60 -10.44 11.21
CA GLN A 110 4.58 -9.82 10.35
C GLN A 110 5.19 -9.04 9.19
N GLY A 111 6.45 -8.58 9.32
CA GLY A 111 7.11 -7.83 8.27
C GLY A 111 8.47 -7.29 8.64
N LYS A 112 8.98 -6.45 7.75
CA LYS A 112 10.25 -5.76 7.89
C LYS A 112 10.07 -4.29 7.59
N ALA A 113 10.86 -3.44 8.24
CA ALA A 113 10.99 -2.04 7.92
C ALA A 113 12.47 -1.64 7.94
N ALA A 114 12.86 -0.70 7.11
CA ALA A 114 14.22 -0.18 7.08
C ALA A 114 14.22 1.33 6.73
N GLY A 115 15.32 1.99 7.05
CA GLY A 115 15.57 3.38 6.75
C GLY A 115 16.94 3.81 7.28
N ASP A 116 17.36 5.01 6.92
CA ASP A 116 18.59 5.57 7.47
C ASP A 116 18.37 5.95 8.94
N ASP A 117 17.19 6.51 9.25
CA ASP A 117 16.76 6.88 10.59
C ASP A 117 15.34 6.40 10.86
N ILE A 118 15.10 5.89 12.06
CA ILE A 118 13.75 5.49 12.51
C ILE A 118 13.51 6.05 13.91
N THR A 119 12.44 6.83 14.04
CA THR A 119 11.96 7.34 15.34
C THR A 119 10.67 6.62 15.72
N VAL A 120 10.63 6.05 16.91
CA VAL A 120 9.47 5.40 17.49
C VAL A 120 9.00 6.21 18.69
N THR A 121 7.72 6.59 18.71
CA THR A 121 7.08 7.26 19.84
C THR A 121 6.11 6.31 20.54
N PHE A 122 6.07 6.37 21.86
CA PHE A 122 5.25 5.48 22.69
C PHE A 122 4.17 6.26 23.46
N THR A 123 3.05 5.62 23.71
CA THR A 123 2.00 6.11 24.63
C THR A 123 2.45 5.98 26.09
N ALA A 124 1.66 6.54 27.02
CA ALA A 124 1.85 6.35 28.46
C ALA A 124 1.80 4.85 28.87
N ALA A 125 1.09 4.02 28.13
CA ALA A 125 1.01 2.58 28.34
C ALA A 125 2.12 1.81 27.63
N ASN A 126 3.19 2.48 27.18
CA ASN A 126 4.32 1.91 26.44
C ASN A 126 3.94 1.16 25.16
N GLN A 127 2.85 1.59 24.52
CA GLN A 127 2.47 1.10 23.19
C GLN A 127 3.02 2.04 22.13
N VAL A 128 3.43 1.50 20.99
CA VAL A 128 3.86 2.33 19.86
C VAL A 128 2.68 3.17 19.37
N SER A 129 2.83 4.49 19.39
CA SER A 129 1.83 5.45 18.88
C SER A 129 2.18 5.96 17.50
N ARG A 130 3.47 6.21 17.24
CA ARG A 130 3.94 6.73 15.94
C ARG A 130 5.28 6.12 15.59
N ILE A 131 5.49 5.86 14.31
CA ILE A 131 6.77 5.51 13.72
C ILE A 131 7.03 6.46 12.56
N VAL A 132 8.24 7.02 12.52
CA VAL A 132 8.72 7.86 11.43
C VAL A 132 10.00 7.22 10.91
N MET A 133 10.04 6.94 9.62
CA MET A 133 11.20 6.41 8.90
C MET A 133 11.64 7.46 7.89
N ALA A 134 12.91 7.77 7.84
CA ALA A 134 13.51 8.75 6.95
C ALA A 134 14.76 8.20 6.28
N GLY A 135 14.99 8.61 5.05
CA GLY A 135 16.11 8.17 4.22
C GLY A 135 15.97 6.70 3.79
N ASN A 136 15.74 6.46 2.49
CA ASN A 136 15.55 5.11 1.93
C ASN A 136 14.53 4.27 2.71
N ALA A 137 13.44 4.93 3.14
CA ALA A 137 12.43 4.30 3.98
C ALA A 137 11.71 3.19 3.23
N SER A 138 11.62 2.02 3.84
CA SER A 138 10.91 0.89 3.26
C SER A 138 10.16 0.10 4.33
N ALA A 139 9.04 -0.49 3.92
CA ALA A 139 8.26 -1.37 4.75
C ALA A 139 7.72 -2.51 3.91
N GLU A 140 7.93 -3.72 4.34
CA GLU A 140 7.60 -4.95 3.61
C GLU A 140 6.78 -5.88 4.50
N THR A 141 5.74 -6.44 3.93
CA THR A 141 4.93 -7.51 4.51
C THR A 141 4.82 -8.65 3.51
N ARG A 142 4.05 -9.68 3.83
CA ARG A 142 3.79 -10.79 2.92
C ARG A 142 3.11 -10.36 1.61
N ASP A 143 2.25 -9.33 1.67
CA ASP A 143 1.32 -9.01 0.59
C ASP A 143 1.71 -7.76 -0.19
N TYR A 144 2.58 -6.92 0.36
CA TYR A 144 3.05 -5.69 -0.28
C TYR A 144 4.38 -5.19 0.26
N ALA A 145 5.04 -4.35 -0.52
CA ALA A 145 6.18 -3.54 -0.11
C ALA A 145 5.92 -2.07 -0.47
N LEU A 146 6.28 -1.16 0.43
CA LEU A 146 6.21 0.29 0.27
C LEU A 146 7.62 0.86 0.39
N GLN A 147 7.99 1.74 -0.52
CA GLN A 147 9.25 2.48 -0.51
C GLN A 147 8.96 3.97 -0.70
N ALA A 148 9.69 4.83 0.00
CA ALA A 148 9.62 6.29 -0.12
C ALA A 148 10.86 6.92 0.53
N ASP A 149 11.06 8.22 0.34
CA ASP A 149 12.10 8.94 1.10
C ASP A 149 11.71 9.05 2.58
N HIS A 150 10.40 9.15 2.86
CA HIS A 150 9.88 9.32 4.20
C HIS A 150 8.55 8.56 4.36
N ILE A 151 8.45 7.78 5.43
CA ILE A 151 7.23 7.06 5.79
C ILE A 151 6.88 7.37 7.24
N MET A 152 5.65 7.82 7.49
CA MET A 152 5.11 8.06 8.82
C MET A 152 3.85 7.21 9.03
N ALA A 153 3.83 6.48 10.11
CA ALA A 153 2.65 5.76 10.56
C ALA A 153 2.22 6.26 11.94
N ASP A 154 1.06 6.88 11.99
CA ASP A 154 0.39 7.30 13.21
C ASP A 154 -0.71 6.30 13.54
N ARG A 155 -0.45 5.50 14.56
CA ARG A 155 -1.35 4.43 14.98
C ARG A 155 -2.55 4.94 15.78
N THR A 156 -2.36 6.06 16.46
CA THR A 156 -3.43 6.70 17.23
C THR A 156 -4.47 7.31 16.29
N ALA A 157 -4.00 7.88 15.18
CA ALA A 157 -4.85 8.45 14.15
C ALA A 157 -5.25 7.44 13.05
N GLY A 158 -4.78 6.20 13.11
CA GLY A 158 -5.01 5.20 12.06
C GLY A 158 -4.51 5.65 10.69
N ARG A 159 -3.42 6.41 10.62
CA ARG A 159 -2.96 7.08 9.39
C ARG A 159 -1.55 6.68 9.01
N LEU A 160 -1.38 6.31 7.74
CA LEU A 160 -0.09 6.14 7.08
C LEU A 160 0.13 7.25 6.07
N VAL A 161 1.33 7.82 6.03
CA VAL A 161 1.75 8.79 5.02
C VAL A 161 3.12 8.37 4.50
N ALA A 162 3.27 8.35 3.18
CA ALA A 162 4.56 8.19 2.51
C ALA A 162 4.76 9.38 1.59
N ASP A 163 5.93 9.98 1.64
CA ASP A 163 6.26 11.20 0.91
C ASP A 163 7.54 11.02 0.10
N ARG A 164 7.51 11.52 -1.12
CA ARG A 164 8.59 11.55 -2.12
C ARG A 164 9.01 10.15 -2.59
N HIS A 165 9.07 10.00 -3.91
CA HIS A 165 9.48 8.77 -4.60
C HIS A 165 8.72 7.52 -4.11
N VAL A 166 7.41 7.68 -3.92
CA VAL A 166 6.57 6.59 -3.42
C VAL A 166 6.47 5.50 -4.48
N THR A 167 6.86 4.30 -4.10
CA THR A 167 6.64 3.08 -4.89
C THR A 167 6.00 2.03 -4.01
N MET A 168 4.87 1.49 -4.44
CA MET A 168 4.17 0.42 -3.76
C MET A 168 4.06 -0.79 -4.68
N PHE A 169 4.53 -1.92 -4.20
CA PHE A 169 4.38 -3.22 -4.85
C PHE A 169 3.29 -4.00 -4.15
N MET A 170 2.32 -4.49 -4.90
CA MET A 170 1.22 -5.30 -4.38
C MET A 170 1.11 -6.61 -5.15
N ALA A 171 1.03 -7.71 -4.42
CA ALA A 171 0.87 -9.01 -5.05
C ALA A 171 -0.44 -9.08 -5.86
N PRO A 172 -0.48 -9.77 -7.02
CA PRO A 172 0.62 -10.56 -7.58
C PRO A 172 1.60 -9.76 -8.45
N ASP A 173 1.24 -8.59 -9.00
CA ASP A 173 2.04 -7.89 -10.00
C ASP A 173 1.71 -6.40 -10.17
N LEU A 174 0.95 -5.80 -9.22
CA LEU A 174 0.58 -4.38 -9.28
C LEU A 174 1.69 -3.51 -8.70
N ILE A 175 2.13 -2.52 -9.47
CA ILE A 175 3.06 -1.48 -9.06
C ILE A 175 2.35 -0.13 -9.12
N LEU A 176 2.39 0.62 -8.04
CA LEU A 176 1.88 1.98 -7.93
C LEU A 176 3.03 2.94 -7.64
N ASN A 177 3.13 4.01 -8.39
CA ASN A 177 4.10 5.08 -8.18
C ASN A 177 3.37 6.41 -7.98
N GLY A 178 3.99 7.32 -7.23
CA GLY A 178 3.51 8.68 -7.02
C GLY A 178 4.45 9.48 -6.14
N ASP A 179 4.13 10.76 -5.92
CA ASP A 179 4.95 11.63 -5.09
C ASP A 179 4.55 11.51 -3.61
N ARG A 180 3.28 11.19 -3.35
CA ARG A 180 2.74 11.07 -2.01
C ARG A 180 1.66 9.99 -1.93
N ALA A 181 1.66 9.21 -0.85
CA ALA A 181 0.58 8.31 -0.50
C ALA A 181 0.05 8.61 0.91
N VAL A 182 -1.26 8.60 1.06
CA VAL A 182 -1.95 8.73 2.35
C VAL A 182 -2.98 7.61 2.45
N TYR A 183 -2.97 6.89 3.56
CA TYR A 183 -3.95 5.87 3.85
C TYR A 183 -4.59 6.11 5.22
N ASN A 184 -5.91 6.02 5.28
CA ASN A 184 -6.69 6.04 6.52
C ASN A 184 -7.26 4.64 6.77
N GLN A 185 -6.85 4.04 7.87
CA GLN A 185 -7.19 2.69 8.23
C GLN A 185 -8.67 2.54 8.59
N ASP A 186 -9.22 3.46 9.38
CA ASP A 186 -10.61 3.37 9.84
C ASP A 186 -11.59 3.55 8.69
N ALA A 187 -11.25 4.41 7.74
CA ALA A 187 -12.02 4.63 6.53
C ALA A 187 -11.77 3.57 5.44
N HIS A 188 -10.75 2.73 5.58
CA HIS A 188 -10.27 1.81 4.54
C HIS A 188 -10.11 2.49 3.17
N TYR A 189 -9.55 3.69 3.21
CA TYR A 189 -9.44 4.61 2.09
C TYR A 189 -8.02 5.13 1.95
N GLY A 190 -7.54 5.23 0.72
CA GLY A 190 -6.23 5.79 0.44
C GLY A 190 -6.22 6.65 -0.82
N VAL A 191 -5.23 7.52 -0.88
CA VAL A 191 -4.94 8.40 -2.02
C VAL A 191 -3.46 8.31 -2.33
N ILE A 192 -3.14 8.15 -3.62
CA ILE A 192 -1.79 8.36 -4.15
C ILE A 192 -1.89 9.56 -5.10
N SER A 193 -0.99 10.50 -4.98
CA SER A 193 -1.00 11.75 -5.74
C SER A 193 0.38 12.14 -6.25
N GLY A 194 0.39 12.97 -7.32
CA GLY A 194 1.59 13.46 -7.99
C GLY A 194 2.20 12.42 -8.91
N HIS A 195 2.14 12.67 -10.23
CA HIS A 195 2.73 11.82 -11.28
C HIS A 195 2.37 10.33 -11.13
N VAL A 196 1.08 10.07 -10.92
CA VAL A 196 0.67 8.72 -10.55
C VAL A 196 0.70 7.78 -11.73
N ALA A 197 1.31 6.62 -11.52
CA ALA A 197 1.32 5.51 -12.45
C ALA A 197 0.94 4.22 -11.73
N ALA A 198 -0.05 3.51 -12.27
CA ALA A 198 -0.35 2.15 -11.87
C ALA A 198 -0.06 1.21 -13.04
N SER A 199 0.67 0.13 -12.81
CA SER A 199 1.05 -0.82 -13.85
C SER A 199 1.01 -2.26 -13.36
N ASN A 200 0.66 -3.15 -14.28
CA ASN A 200 0.73 -4.59 -14.11
C ASN A 200 0.97 -5.27 -15.47
N ARG A 201 0.89 -6.60 -15.53
CA ARG A 201 1.08 -7.36 -16.80
C ARG A 201 0.05 -7.02 -17.88
N ALA A 202 -1.13 -6.53 -17.53
CA ALA A 202 -2.18 -6.22 -18.50
C ALA A 202 -2.00 -4.84 -19.13
N GLY A 203 -1.32 -3.91 -18.47
CA GLY A 203 -1.11 -2.56 -18.95
C GLY A 203 -0.70 -1.56 -17.89
N ARG A 204 -0.80 -0.30 -18.24
CA ARG A 204 -0.44 0.84 -17.40
C ARG A 204 -1.53 1.91 -17.46
N ILE A 205 -1.76 2.60 -16.36
CA ILE A 205 -2.64 3.76 -16.28
C ILE A 205 -1.91 4.91 -15.59
N LEU A 206 -2.04 6.11 -16.12
CA LEU A 206 -1.46 7.35 -15.64
C LEU A 206 -2.58 8.31 -15.26
N GLY A 207 -2.33 9.18 -14.29
CA GLY A 207 -3.22 10.25 -13.87
C GLY A 207 -2.55 11.20 -12.88
N ASP A 208 -3.28 12.19 -12.40
CA ASP A 208 -2.77 13.13 -11.41
C ASP A 208 -2.83 12.53 -10.00
N TRP A 209 -3.88 11.79 -9.71
CA TRP A 209 -4.05 11.10 -8.43
C TRP A 209 -5.02 9.92 -8.54
N ILE A 210 -4.86 8.94 -7.64
CA ILE A 210 -5.68 7.73 -7.53
C ILE A 210 -6.26 7.67 -6.13
N GLU A 211 -7.58 7.51 -6.04
CA GLU A 211 -8.28 7.08 -4.83
C GLU A 211 -8.51 5.57 -4.87
N PHE A 212 -8.39 4.92 -3.74
CA PHE A 212 -8.78 3.53 -3.63
C PHE A 212 -9.63 3.27 -2.38
N PHE A 213 -10.67 2.48 -2.57
CA PHE A 213 -11.63 2.08 -1.56
C PHE A 213 -11.49 0.58 -1.34
N GLN A 214 -10.75 0.22 -0.31
CA GLN A 214 -10.38 -1.17 -0.07
C GLN A 214 -11.58 -2.10 0.11
N GLN A 215 -12.54 -1.74 0.95
CA GLN A 215 -13.71 -2.57 1.21
C GLN A 215 -14.58 -2.78 -0.04
N LYS A 216 -14.64 -1.78 -0.91
CA LYS A 216 -15.38 -1.84 -2.17
C LYS A 216 -14.59 -2.53 -3.28
N GLN A 217 -13.28 -2.73 -3.10
CA GLN A 217 -12.36 -3.19 -4.14
C GLN A 217 -12.48 -2.33 -5.41
N GLN A 218 -12.45 -1.02 -5.24
CA GLN A 218 -12.58 -0.04 -6.31
C GLN A 218 -11.49 1.01 -6.22
N ALA A 219 -11.11 1.55 -7.38
CA ALA A 219 -10.23 2.70 -7.47
C ALA A 219 -10.77 3.70 -8.50
N THR A 220 -10.44 4.98 -8.31
CA THR A 220 -10.73 6.04 -9.27
C THR A 220 -9.43 6.76 -9.59
N VAL A 221 -9.12 6.88 -10.87
CA VAL A 221 -8.00 7.66 -11.39
C VAL A 221 -8.54 8.98 -11.90
N HIS A 222 -7.97 10.07 -11.44
CA HIS A 222 -8.38 11.44 -11.73
C HIS A 222 -7.29 12.21 -12.47
N GLY A 223 -7.70 13.26 -13.18
CA GLY A 223 -6.89 14.12 -14.03
C GLY A 223 -6.88 13.63 -15.47
N PRO A 224 -6.02 14.17 -16.33
CA PRO A 224 -5.83 13.63 -17.66
C PRO A 224 -5.37 12.18 -17.58
N VAL A 225 -6.32 11.25 -17.74
CA VAL A 225 -6.05 9.81 -17.65
C VAL A 225 -5.51 9.32 -19.00
N THR A 226 -4.40 8.59 -18.95
CA THR A 226 -3.90 7.81 -20.09
C THR A 226 -3.72 6.37 -19.66
N ALA A 227 -4.37 5.44 -20.36
CA ALA A 227 -4.23 4.02 -20.11
C ALA A 227 -3.74 3.29 -21.36
N GLU A 228 -2.78 2.39 -21.18
CA GLU A 228 -2.25 1.50 -22.20
C GLU A 228 -2.66 0.07 -21.85
N VAL A 229 -3.57 -0.51 -22.59
CA VAL A 229 -4.16 -1.81 -22.29
C VAL A 229 -4.36 -2.61 -23.60
N TYR A 230 -3.78 -3.80 -23.67
CA TYR A 230 -3.94 -4.71 -24.82
C TYR A 230 -3.67 -4.07 -26.18
N GLY A 231 -2.64 -3.23 -26.29
CA GLY A 231 -2.26 -2.54 -27.52
C GLY A 231 -3.18 -1.40 -27.92
N ALA A 232 -4.07 -0.96 -27.01
CA ALA A 232 -4.84 0.26 -27.15
C ALA A 232 -4.33 1.33 -26.19
N THR A 233 -4.28 2.58 -26.64
CA THR A 233 -4.12 3.76 -25.80
C THR A 233 -5.48 4.41 -25.61
N ILE A 234 -5.84 4.69 -24.35
CA ILE A 234 -7.12 5.29 -23.98
C ILE A 234 -6.81 6.58 -23.23
N THR A 235 -7.39 7.68 -23.70
CA THR A 235 -7.35 8.96 -22.97
C THR A 235 -8.75 9.34 -22.51
N SER A 236 -8.87 9.88 -21.29
CA SER A 236 -10.14 10.33 -20.72
C SER A 236 -9.89 11.33 -19.58
N SER A 237 -10.95 11.89 -19.01
CA SER A 237 -10.83 12.78 -17.84
C SER A 237 -10.77 12.01 -16.52
N ILE A 238 -11.41 10.83 -16.45
CA ILE A 238 -11.51 10.02 -15.25
C ILE A 238 -11.63 8.54 -15.63
N ALA A 239 -11.09 7.65 -14.80
CA ALA A 239 -11.28 6.22 -14.93
C ALA A 239 -11.70 5.60 -13.60
N HIS A 240 -12.78 4.82 -13.61
CA HIS A 240 -13.25 4.04 -12.46
C HIS A 240 -12.92 2.56 -12.68
N VAL A 241 -12.15 1.99 -11.78
CA VAL A 241 -11.74 0.58 -11.81
C VAL A 241 -12.51 -0.21 -10.76
N ASP A 242 -13.14 -1.29 -11.18
CA ASP A 242 -13.85 -2.23 -10.31
C ASP A 242 -13.16 -3.60 -10.41
N PHE A 243 -12.45 -3.97 -9.36
CA PHE A 243 -11.66 -5.21 -9.33
C PHE A 243 -12.53 -6.45 -9.18
N VAL A 244 -13.72 -6.30 -8.55
CA VAL A 244 -14.68 -7.41 -8.42
C VAL A 244 -15.26 -7.76 -9.78
N LYS A 245 -15.66 -6.75 -10.56
CA LYS A 245 -16.21 -6.91 -11.91
C LYS A 245 -15.13 -7.11 -12.96
N SER A 246 -13.86 -6.95 -12.61
CA SER A 246 -12.75 -6.97 -13.56
C SER A 246 -12.96 -6.00 -14.72
N SER A 247 -13.35 -4.77 -14.41
CA SER A 247 -13.69 -3.74 -15.40
C SER A 247 -13.10 -2.39 -15.06
N ALA A 248 -12.85 -1.58 -16.09
CA ALA A 248 -12.52 -0.18 -15.99
C ALA A 248 -13.47 0.65 -16.88
N VAL A 249 -14.01 1.72 -16.33
CA VAL A 249 -14.92 2.65 -17.01
C VAL A 249 -14.23 3.99 -17.15
N PHE A 250 -14.02 4.41 -18.38
CA PHE A 250 -13.42 5.68 -18.77
C PHE A 250 -14.53 6.65 -19.18
N THR A 251 -14.49 7.88 -18.68
CA THR A 251 -15.49 8.91 -18.95
C THR A 251 -14.85 10.29 -19.16
N GLY A 252 -15.57 11.17 -19.87
CA GLY A 252 -15.11 12.53 -20.18
C GLY A 252 -14.21 12.57 -21.42
N HIS A 253 -14.81 12.73 -22.61
CA HIS A 253 -14.13 12.80 -23.90
C HIS A 253 -13.15 11.64 -24.11
N THR A 254 -13.66 10.42 -24.05
CA THR A 254 -12.83 9.23 -24.14
C THR A 254 -12.44 8.95 -25.58
N LEU A 255 -11.13 8.89 -25.84
CA LEU A 255 -10.55 8.49 -27.10
C LEU A 255 -9.79 7.17 -26.91
N VAL A 256 -10.13 6.17 -27.70
CA VAL A 256 -9.40 4.92 -27.81
C VAL A 256 -8.64 4.92 -29.14
N THR A 257 -7.34 4.74 -29.09
CA THR A 257 -6.47 4.65 -30.26
C THR A 257 -5.87 3.25 -30.33
N ARG A 258 -5.97 2.62 -31.49
CA ARG A 258 -5.29 1.37 -31.86
C ARG A 258 -4.60 1.51 -33.21
N ARG A 259 -3.76 0.53 -33.57
CA ARG A 259 -3.10 0.49 -34.87
C ARG A 259 -4.10 0.58 -36.05
N GLN A 260 -5.28 -0.04 -35.90
CA GLN A 260 -6.29 -0.13 -36.95
C GLN A 260 -7.31 1.02 -36.95
N GLY A 261 -7.22 2.00 -36.05
CA GLY A 261 -8.13 3.10 -36.02
C GLY A 261 -8.36 3.76 -34.65
N THR A 262 -9.33 4.63 -34.61
CA THR A 262 -9.71 5.39 -33.41
C THR A 262 -11.20 5.24 -33.11
N LEU A 263 -11.56 5.37 -31.84
CA LEU A 263 -12.92 5.35 -31.34
C LEU A 263 -13.10 6.46 -30.32
N ASN A 264 -13.97 7.42 -30.60
CA ASN A 264 -14.40 8.43 -29.64
C ASN A 264 -15.75 8.03 -29.05
N ALA A 265 -15.92 8.25 -27.74
CA ALA A 265 -17.19 8.02 -27.05
C ALA A 265 -17.29 8.85 -25.78
N ASP A 266 -18.50 9.05 -25.26
CA ASP A 266 -18.68 9.69 -23.96
C ASP A 266 -18.21 8.77 -22.83
N ARG A 267 -18.35 7.45 -23.03
CA ARG A 267 -18.02 6.41 -22.06
C ARG A 267 -17.45 5.17 -22.75
N VAL A 268 -16.37 4.66 -22.21
CA VAL A 268 -15.76 3.40 -22.64
C VAL A 268 -15.62 2.49 -21.45
N THR A 269 -16.16 1.28 -21.54
CA THR A 269 -16.00 0.22 -20.53
C THR A 269 -15.12 -0.88 -21.08
N ILE A 270 -14.06 -1.24 -20.33
CA ILE A 270 -13.20 -2.37 -20.65
C ILE A 270 -13.39 -3.45 -19.62
N PHE A 271 -13.63 -4.67 -20.08
CA PHE A 271 -13.62 -5.90 -19.27
C PHE A 271 -12.29 -6.63 -19.51
N TYR A 272 -11.37 -6.52 -18.57
CA TYR A 272 -10.01 -7.04 -18.78
C TYR A 272 -9.89 -8.56 -18.61
N ASN A 273 -10.89 -9.22 -18.03
CA ASN A 273 -10.96 -10.69 -17.99
C ASN A 273 -11.39 -11.32 -19.33
N THR A 274 -12.19 -10.59 -20.14
CA THR A 274 -12.70 -11.02 -21.45
C THR A 274 -12.10 -10.25 -22.64
N ARG A 275 -11.27 -9.23 -22.37
CA ARG A 275 -10.71 -8.29 -23.36
C ARG A 275 -11.78 -7.59 -24.21
N ARG A 276 -12.99 -7.46 -23.67
CA ARG A 276 -14.12 -6.80 -24.35
C ARG A 276 -14.11 -5.32 -24.03
N LEU A 277 -14.38 -4.50 -25.08
CA LEU A 277 -14.59 -3.07 -24.97
C LEU A 277 -16.02 -2.74 -25.41
N ILE A 278 -16.70 -1.85 -24.67
CA ILE A 278 -18.00 -1.31 -24.99
C ILE A 278 -17.88 0.21 -24.98
N ALA A 279 -18.33 0.86 -26.04
CA ALA A 279 -18.41 2.32 -26.15
C ALA A 279 -19.86 2.76 -26.15
N GLU A 280 -20.20 3.82 -25.44
CA GLU A 280 -21.56 4.32 -25.23
C GLU A 280 -21.58 5.87 -25.33
N GLY A 281 -22.72 6.43 -25.72
CA GLY A 281 -22.92 7.85 -25.92
C GLY A 281 -22.61 8.28 -27.35
N ALA A 282 -22.18 9.53 -27.56
CA ALA A 282 -21.80 10.05 -28.87
C ALA A 282 -20.57 9.30 -29.41
N THR A 283 -20.80 8.18 -30.09
CA THR A 283 -19.75 7.28 -30.54
C THR A 283 -19.39 7.49 -31.99
N HIS A 284 -18.10 7.76 -32.26
CA HIS A 284 -17.54 7.86 -33.61
C HIS A 284 -16.33 6.93 -33.72
N ALA A 285 -16.40 6.00 -34.68
CA ALA A 285 -15.30 5.07 -34.95
C ALA A 285 -14.75 5.32 -36.36
N HIS A 286 -13.43 5.37 -36.47
CA HIS A 286 -12.72 5.44 -37.74
C HIS A 286 -11.71 4.28 -37.77
N PHE A 287 -11.85 3.43 -38.82
CA PHE A 287 -10.95 2.30 -39.05
C PHE A 287 -10.16 2.54 -40.36
N THR A 288 -8.84 2.36 -40.30
CA THR A 288 -7.93 2.57 -41.43
C THR A 288 -7.70 1.32 -42.26
N ASP A 289 -7.94 0.13 -41.67
CA ASP A 289 -7.81 -1.17 -42.35
C ASP A 289 -8.88 -2.14 -41.83
N LEU A 290 -9.77 -2.58 -42.70
CA LEU A 290 -10.71 -3.67 -42.46
C LEU A 290 -10.28 -4.96 -43.22
N GLU A 291 -9.17 -4.94 -43.94
CA GLU A 291 -8.60 -6.15 -44.52
C GLU A 291 -8.01 -7.03 -43.44
N GLY A 292 -8.68 -8.12 -43.14
CA GLY A 292 -8.20 -9.15 -42.25
C GLY A 292 -6.94 -9.78 -42.85
N ASP A 293 -5.89 -9.89 -42.07
CA ASP A 293 -4.83 -10.84 -42.32
C ASP A 293 -5.41 -12.25 -42.18
N ASP A 294 -5.91 -12.80 -43.26
CA ASP A 294 -6.11 -14.22 -43.44
C ASP A 294 -4.71 -14.85 -43.66
N HIS A 295 -4.03 -15.21 -42.56
CA HIS A 295 -2.92 -16.17 -42.55
C HIS A 295 -2.87 -16.93 -41.22
#